data_69855f68a32757555686d2605134d640
#
_entry.id   69855f68a32757555686d2605134d640
#
_cell.length_a   1.000
_cell.length_b   1.000
_cell.length_c   1.000
_cell.angle_alpha   90.00
_cell.angle_beta   90.00
_cell.angle_gamma   90.00
#
_symmetry.space_group_name_H-M   'P 1'
#
loop_
_entity.id
_entity.type
_entity.pdbx_description
1 polymer ?
#
loop_
_entity_poly.entity_id
_entity_poly.type
_entity_poly.pdbx_seq_one_letter_code
_entity_poly.pdbx_strand_id
1 'polypeptide(L)'
;SDLFPSAAGRCMIGREVIEMAKTPKTNAVREAERLRVPVRVIEYEADESDLSAVHAAASCGIPLERIYKTLVLRADGRAKELLVAVIPGAMELDLKKLAALSGHDKVEMIRMKELFELTGYVRGGCSPLGMKKKLPTFLDESALRHGRIAVSAGRRGLQMELDPRDLQK
;
A
#
# COMPACT_ATOMS: atom_id res chain seq x y z
N SER A 1 2.98 -25.81 -12.11
CA SER A 1 2.71 -25.70 -11.93
C SER A 1 2.76 -25.52 -12.04
N ASP A 2 2.89 -25.73 -12.04
CA ASP A 2 2.80 -25.61 -11.85
C ASP A 2 2.60 -24.99 -11.63
N LEU A 3 2.27 -24.88 -11.57
CA LEU A 3 2.36 -24.33 -11.14
C LEU A 3 2.65 -24.39 -10.30
N PHE A 4 2.83 -24.76 -9.73
CA PHE A 4 3.35 -24.92 -8.94
C PHE A 4 3.88 -25.90 -8.59
N PRO A 5 4.33 -26.36 -8.69
CA PRO A 5 4.77 -27.23 -8.51
C PRO A 5 5.28 -27.81 -7.76
N SER A 6 5.35 -28.30 -7.36
CA SER A 6 5.72 -28.70 -6.75
C SER A 6 6.24 -28.28 -6.11
N ALA A 7 6.38 -28.41 -5.73
CA ALA A 7 6.72 -27.91 -5.23
C ALA A 7 7.17 -27.11 -5.41
N ALA A 8 7.22 -27.04 -5.64
CA ALA A 8 7.46 -26.13 -5.80
C ALA A 8 7.36 -25.53 -6.54
N GLY A 9 7.27 -25.47 -7.06
CA GLY A 9 7.15 -24.79 -7.93
C GLY A 9 6.93 -23.80 -7.99
N ARG A 10 7.18 -23.52 -8.58
CA ARG A 10 6.83 -22.46 -8.71
C ARG A 10 7.44 -21.64 -9.58
N CYS A 11 6.82 -21.03 -10.39
CA CYS A 11 7.31 -19.99 -11.19
C CYS A 11 7.59 -18.78 -10.33
N MET A 12 8.75 -18.27 -10.42
CA MET A 12 9.18 -17.26 -9.46
C MET A 12 9.58 -15.97 -10.14
N ILE A 13 8.82 -15.51 -11.07
CA ILE A 13 9.09 -14.26 -11.74
C ILE A 13 8.98 -13.13 -10.73
N GLY A 14 10.04 -12.34 -10.60
CA GLY A 14 10.05 -11.23 -9.68
C GLY A 14 9.91 -11.64 -8.23
N ARG A 15 10.32 -12.87 -7.93
CA ARG A 15 10.21 -13.41 -6.58
C ARG A 15 8.77 -13.38 -6.07
N GLU A 16 7.90 -13.64 -6.98
CA GLU A 16 6.49 -13.72 -6.68
C GLU A 16 6.23 -14.88 -5.71
N VAL A 17 5.46 -14.61 -4.66
CA VAL A 17 5.12 -15.62 -3.67
C VAL A 17 3.76 -16.17 -4.01
N ILE A 18 3.71 -17.39 -4.51
CA ILE A 18 2.47 -18.03 -4.92
C ILE A 18 1.93 -18.95 -3.84
N GLU A 19 2.82 -19.65 -3.14
CA GLU A 19 2.40 -20.55 -2.08
C GLU A 19 1.97 -19.77 -0.86
N MET A 20 0.69 -19.85 -0.53
CA MET A 20 0.16 -19.09 0.58
C MET A 20 0.81 -19.44 1.90
N ALA A 21 1.26 -20.69 2.07
CA ALA A 21 1.92 -21.10 3.30
C ALA A 21 3.22 -20.34 3.56
N LYS A 22 3.86 -19.84 2.51
CA LYS A 22 5.13 -19.12 2.61
C LYS A 22 4.95 -17.61 2.52
N THR A 23 3.74 -17.14 2.25
CA THR A 23 3.47 -15.71 2.15
C THR A 23 3.58 -15.07 3.53
N PRO A 24 4.37 -14.02 3.69
CA PRO A 24 4.43 -13.32 4.97
C PRO A 24 3.03 -12.83 5.36
N LYS A 25 2.67 -13.05 6.61
CA LYS A 25 1.32 -12.72 7.09
C LYS A 25 1.33 -11.40 7.85
N THR A 26 1.45 -10.32 7.12
CA THR A 26 1.31 -8.98 7.69
C THR A 26 -0.15 -8.70 7.96
N ASN A 27 -0.42 -7.64 8.71
CA ASN A 27 -1.80 -7.22 8.93
C ASN A 27 -2.49 -6.87 7.61
N ALA A 28 -1.76 -6.29 6.66
CA ALA A 28 -2.32 -5.96 5.36
C ALA A 28 -2.73 -7.21 4.59
N VAL A 29 -1.88 -8.23 4.59
CA VAL A 29 -2.17 -9.48 3.88
C VAL A 29 -3.35 -10.19 4.54
N ARG A 30 -3.38 -10.20 5.87
CA ARG A 30 -4.51 -10.80 6.59
C ARG A 30 -5.82 -10.10 6.29
N GLU A 31 -5.79 -8.80 6.20
CA GLU A 31 -7.00 -8.03 5.89
C GLU A 31 -7.47 -8.34 4.47
N ALA A 32 -6.55 -8.43 3.51
CA ALA A 32 -6.90 -8.78 2.15
C ALA A 32 -7.55 -10.16 2.10
N GLU A 33 -7.00 -11.12 2.86
CA GLU A 33 -7.59 -12.45 2.94
C GLU A 33 -8.98 -12.41 3.53
N ARG A 34 -9.15 -11.64 4.61
CA ARG A 34 -10.44 -11.52 5.28
C ARG A 34 -11.51 -10.94 4.34
N LEU A 35 -11.11 -9.97 3.52
CA LEU A 35 -12.03 -9.33 2.57
C LEU A 35 -12.15 -10.10 1.26
N ARG A 36 -11.41 -11.21 1.13
CA ARG A 36 -11.38 -12.03 -0.08
C ARG A 36 -10.92 -11.23 -1.30
N VAL A 37 -9.96 -10.36 -1.08
CA VAL A 37 -9.33 -9.58 -2.14
C VAL A 37 -8.13 -10.34 -2.65
N PRO A 38 -8.12 -10.73 -3.93
CA PRO A 38 -6.94 -11.41 -4.49
C PRO A 38 -5.75 -10.46 -4.51
N VAL A 39 -4.63 -10.91 -3.99
CA VAL A 39 -3.40 -10.12 -4.00
C VAL A 39 -2.23 -10.98 -4.45
N ARG A 40 -1.27 -10.35 -5.07
CA ARG A 40 0.01 -10.98 -5.40
C ARG A 40 1.08 -10.29 -4.58
N VAL A 41 1.71 -11.05 -3.68
CA VAL A 41 2.71 -10.50 -2.78
C VAL A 41 4.09 -10.65 -3.40
N ILE A 42 4.86 -9.59 -3.41
CA ILE A 42 6.20 -9.56 -3.98
C ILE A 42 7.19 -9.12 -2.92
N GLU A 43 8.20 -9.96 -2.67
CA GLU A 43 9.29 -9.59 -1.78
C GLU A 43 10.41 -8.97 -2.60
N TYR A 44 11.05 -7.96 -2.04
CA TYR A 44 12.23 -7.35 -2.63
C TYR A 44 13.15 -6.89 -1.52
N GLU A 45 14.40 -6.65 -1.88
CA GLU A 45 15.36 -6.21 -0.89
C GLU A 45 15.15 -4.72 -0.60
N ALA A 46 14.77 -4.43 0.64
CA ALA A 46 14.51 -3.07 1.06
C ALA A 46 15.85 -2.36 1.30
N ASP A 47 15.92 -1.10 0.89
CA ASP A 47 17.07 -0.25 1.13
C ASP A 47 16.59 0.87 2.05
N GLU A 48 17.02 0.84 3.32
CA GLU A 48 16.56 1.83 4.28
C GLU A 48 17.08 3.24 3.97
N SER A 49 18.09 3.34 3.12
CA SER A 49 18.55 4.64 2.68
C SER A 49 17.74 5.17 1.49
N ASP A 50 16.90 4.33 0.89
CA ASP A 50 16.08 4.74 -0.25
C ASP A 50 14.73 4.02 -0.16
N LEU A 51 13.77 4.67 0.50
CA LEU A 51 12.41 4.14 0.66
C LEU A 51 11.49 4.63 -0.46
N SER A 52 12.05 5.15 -1.54
CA SER A 52 11.26 5.74 -2.62
C SER A 52 10.49 4.70 -3.42
N ALA A 53 9.42 5.17 -4.08
CA ALA A 53 8.66 4.34 -5.00
C ALA A 53 9.51 3.90 -6.19
N VAL A 54 10.47 4.73 -6.59
CA VAL A 54 11.36 4.41 -7.72
C VAL A 54 12.17 3.16 -7.40
N HIS A 55 12.72 3.09 -6.18
CA HIS A 55 13.48 1.91 -5.77
C HIS A 55 12.59 0.67 -5.71
N ALA A 56 11.39 0.80 -5.14
CA ALA A 56 10.46 -0.31 -5.04
C ALA A 56 10.06 -0.80 -6.43
N ALA A 57 9.77 0.11 -7.34
CA ALA A 57 9.37 -0.26 -8.70
C ALA A 57 10.49 -1.04 -9.41
N ALA A 58 11.72 -0.53 -9.33
CA ALA A 58 12.85 -1.17 -9.96
C ALA A 58 13.11 -2.56 -9.36
N SER A 59 13.01 -2.67 -8.05
CA SER A 59 13.30 -3.92 -7.35
C SER A 59 12.23 -4.99 -7.59
N CYS A 60 10.98 -4.57 -7.77
CA CYS A 60 9.86 -5.50 -7.97
C CYS A 60 9.59 -5.79 -9.45
N GLY A 61 10.19 -5.02 -10.35
CA GLY A 61 9.91 -5.17 -11.78
C GLY A 61 8.52 -4.67 -12.15
N ILE A 62 7.99 -3.72 -11.41
CA ILE A 62 6.66 -3.13 -11.64
C ILE A 62 6.85 -1.74 -12.22
N PRO A 63 6.09 -1.36 -13.27
CA PRO A 63 6.17 0.01 -13.79
C PRO A 63 5.87 1.02 -12.68
N LEU A 64 6.66 2.10 -12.64
CA LEU A 64 6.54 3.10 -11.59
C LEU A 64 5.13 3.69 -11.51
N GLU A 65 4.46 3.85 -12.64
CA GLU A 65 3.12 4.42 -12.66
C GLU A 65 2.07 3.54 -11.98
N ARG A 66 2.39 2.29 -11.70
CA ARG A 66 1.47 1.39 -10.97
C ARG A 66 1.84 1.23 -9.50
N ILE A 67 2.91 1.87 -9.05
CA ILE A 67 3.29 1.86 -7.64
C ILE A 67 2.59 3.02 -6.95
N TYR A 68 1.82 2.72 -5.92
CA TYR A 68 1.08 3.73 -5.14
C TYR A 68 1.59 3.75 -3.72
N LYS A 69 1.61 4.93 -3.13
CA LYS A 69 2.02 5.10 -1.74
C LYS A 69 0.81 5.49 -0.90
N THR A 70 0.88 5.15 0.37
CA THR A 70 -0.19 5.40 1.32
C THR A 70 0.25 6.48 2.29
N LEU A 71 -0.50 7.56 2.34
CA LEU A 71 -0.20 8.70 3.21
C LEU A 71 -1.31 8.85 4.23
N VAL A 72 -0.93 9.20 5.45
CA VAL A 72 -1.88 9.43 6.54
C VAL A 72 -1.87 10.91 6.87
N LEU A 73 -3.06 11.48 6.99
CA LEU A 73 -3.24 12.92 7.18
C LEU A 73 -4.18 13.19 8.34
N ARG A 74 -4.01 14.38 8.89
CA ARG A 74 -4.90 14.89 9.94
C ARG A 74 -5.71 16.04 9.37
N ALA A 75 -7.01 16.04 9.65
CA ALA A 75 -7.91 17.05 9.13
C ALA A 75 -8.21 18.08 10.21
N ASP A 76 -8.22 19.36 9.79
CA ASP A 76 -8.65 20.49 10.62
C ASP A 76 -7.95 20.57 11.99
N GLY A 77 -6.72 20.04 12.06
CA GLY A 77 -5.95 20.06 13.29
C GLY A 77 -6.52 19.22 14.43
N ARG A 78 -7.53 18.41 14.15
CA ARG A 78 -8.17 17.59 15.17
C ARG A 78 -7.45 16.27 15.34
N ALA A 79 -7.09 15.94 16.55
CA ALA A 79 -6.25 14.77 16.81
C ALA A 79 -6.83 13.46 16.28
N LYS A 80 -8.14 13.32 16.28
CA LYS A 80 -8.80 12.08 15.89
C LYS A 80 -9.37 12.09 14.48
N GLU A 81 -9.28 13.22 13.80
CA GLU A 81 -9.78 13.30 12.41
C GLU A 81 -8.67 12.94 11.45
N LEU A 82 -8.53 11.65 11.22
CA LEU A 82 -7.48 11.12 10.36
C LEU A 82 -8.06 10.59 9.07
N LEU A 83 -7.31 10.73 7.99
CA LEU A 83 -7.68 10.13 6.72
C LEU A 83 -6.43 9.62 6.00
N VAL A 84 -6.69 8.81 4.98
CA VAL A 84 -5.64 8.14 4.23
C VAL A 84 -5.78 8.52 2.76
N ALA A 85 -4.66 8.80 2.11
CA ALA A 85 -4.62 9.03 0.68
C ALA A 85 -3.69 8.03 0.03
N VAL A 86 -4.15 7.39 -1.03
CA VAL A 86 -3.35 6.45 -1.81
C VAL A 86 -3.14 7.10 -3.18
N ILE A 87 -1.90 7.47 -3.47
CA ILE A 87 -1.55 8.23 -4.68
C ILE A 87 -0.34 7.60 -5.38
N PRO A 88 -0.13 7.93 -6.66
CA PRO A 88 1.06 7.43 -7.34
C PRO A 88 2.33 7.77 -6.56
N GLY A 89 3.21 6.78 -6.46
CA GLY A 89 4.39 6.91 -5.61
C GLY A 89 5.34 8.01 -6.00
N ALA A 90 5.38 8.37 -7.28
CA ALA A 90 6.27 9.40 -7.78
C ALA A 90 5.67 10.80 -7.70
N MET A 91 4.42 10.93 -7.27
CA MET A 91 3.74 12.22 -7.23
C MET A 91 3.57 12.72 -5.81
N GLU A 92 3.28 14.01 -5.70
CA GLU A 92 2.99 14.61 -4.41
C GLU A 92 1.50 14.87 -4.29
N LEU A 93 1.03 14.80 -3.05
CA LEU A 93 -0.39 14.99 -2.77
C LEU A 93 -0.78 16.46 -2.82
N ASP A 94 -1.88 16.74 -3.52
CA ASP A 94 -2.48 18.08 -3.51
C ASP A 94 -3.35 18.17 -2.26
N LEU A 95 -2.82 18.80 -1.23
CA LEU A 95 -3.49 18.90 0.07
C LEU A 95 -4.80 19.68 -0.01
N LYS A 96 -4.83 20.73 -0.82
CA LYS A 96 -6.05 21.53 -0.94
C LYS A 96 -7.17 20.76 -1.62
N LYS A 97 -6.81 20.01 -2.65
CA LYS A 97 -7.79 19.21 -3.35
C LYS A 97 -8.37 18.12 -2.46
N LEU A 98 -7.50 17.48 -1.68
CA LEU A 98 -7.96 16.45 -0.76
C LEU A 98 -8.85 17.04 0.33
N ALA A 99 -8.51 18.20 0.86
CA ALA A 99 -9.34 18.86 1.85
C ALA A 99 -10.73 19.10 1.30
N ALA A 100 -10.81 19.63 0.08
CA ALA A 100 -12.09 19.91 -0.56
C ALA A 100 -12.90 18.64 -0.77
N LEU A 101 -12.27 17.58 -1.26
CA LEU A 101 -12.95 16.31 -1.52
C LEU A 101 -13.44 15.63 -0.26
N SER A 102 -12.70 15.78 0.85
CA SER A 102 -13.04 15.13 2.11
C SER A 102 -13.98 15.95 2.98
N GLY A 103 -14.31 17.19 2.54
CA GLY A 103 -15.21 18.03 3.31
C GLY A 103 -14.55 18.71 4.50
N HIS A 104 -13.24 18.89 4.46
CA HIS A 104 -12.49 19.55 5.51
C HIS A 104 -11.92 20.87 5.03
N ASP A 105 -11.64 21.76 5.97
CA ASP A 105 -11.06 23.05 5.62
C ASP A 105 -9.57 22.91 5.31
N LYS A 106 -8.89 22.03 6.02
CA LYS A 106 -7.44 21.85 5.88
C LYS A 106 -7.05 20.43 6.24
N VAL A 107 -6.13 19.85 5.46
CA VAL A 107 -5.51 18.58 5.81
C VAL A 107 -4.00 18.75 5.79
N GLU A 108 -3.29 18.00 6.61
CA GLU A 108 -1.85 18.02 6.65
C GLU A 108 -1.30 16.66 7.01
N MET A 109 -0.08 16.39 6.58
CA MET A 109 0.57 15.12 6.87
C MET A 109 0.79 14.99 8.38
N ILE A 110 0.57 13.81 8.92
CA ILE A 110 0.92 13.55 10.32
C ILE A 110 2.44 13.51 10.45
N ARG A 111 2.91 13.67 11.68
CA ARG A 111 4.34 13.54 11.93
C ARG A 111 4.77 12.09 11.80
N MET A 112 5.97 11.90 11.28
CA MET A 112 6.48 10.56 11.04
C MET A 112 6.50 9.71 12.31
N LYS A 113 6.78 10.34 13.46
CA LYS A 113 6.83 9.63 14.73
C LYS A 113 5.49 9.12 15.21
N GLU A 114 4.38 9.66 14.68
CA GLU A 114 3.04 9.23 15.05
C GLU A 114 2.55 8.05 14.21
N LEU A 115 3.20 7.80 13.09
CA LEU A 115 2.69 6.85 12.10
C LEU A 115 2.48 5.45 12.70
N PHE A 116 3.48 4.91 13.37
CA PHE A 116 3.39 3.57 13.91
C PHE A 116 2.28 3.46 14.95
N GLU A 117 2.19 4.45 15.82
CA GLU A 117 1.19 4.44 16.88
C GLU A 117 -0.22 4.50 16.31
N LEU A 118 -0.42 5.29 15.27
CA LEU A 118 -1.75 5.48 14.67
C LEU A 118 -2.15 4.36 13.73
N THR A 119 -1.21 3.75 13.03
CA THR A 119 -1.55 2.78 11.99
C THR A 119 -1.03 1.38 12.23
N GLY A 120 0.02 1.24 13.03
CA GLY A 120 0.72 -0.03 13.19
C GLY A 120 1.79 -0.25 12.13
N TYR A 121 2.00 0.70 11.25
CA TYR A 121 2.98 0.60 10.17
C TYR A 121 4.07 1.66 10.30
N VAL A 122 5.21 1.39 9.66
CA VAL A 122 6.34 2.33 9.65
C VAL A 122 6.46 2.95 8.26
N ARG A 123 7.22 4.03 8.18
CA ARG A 123 7.50 4.67 6.90
C ARG A 123 8.10 3.66 5.92
N GLY A 124 7.61 3.67 4.70
CA GLY A 124 8.05 2.72 3.68
C GLY A 124 7.34 1.39 3.74
N GLY A 125 6.54 1.15 4.78
CA GLY A 125 5.76 -0.06 4.93
C GLY A 125 4.31 0.18 5.30
N CYS A 126 3.80 1.38 5.03
CA CYS A 126 2.41 1.71 5.36
C CYS A 126 1.48 1.23 4.26
N SER A 127 0.53 0.37 4.62
CA SER A 127 -0.45 -0.18 3.69
C SER A 127 -1.83 0.44 3.93
N PRO A 128 -2.64 0.58 2.89
CA PRO A 128 -4.02 1.06 3.07
C PRO A 128 -4.92 0.01 3.71
N LEU A 129 -4.46 -1.23 3.80
CA LEU A 129 -5.22 -2.31 4.43
C LEU A 129 -4.60 -2.70 5.76
N GLY A 130 -5.43 -3.15 6.69
CA GLY A 130 -4.94 -3.72 7.94
C GLY A 130 -4.43 -2.70 8.96
N MET A 131 -4.78 -1.44 8.85
CA MET A 131 -4.44 -0.45 9.87
C MET A 131 -5.14 -0.78 11.18
N LYS A 132 -4.55 -0.32 12.28
CA LYS A 132 -5.12 -0.54 13.61
C LYS A 132 -6.58 -0.12 13.68
N LYS A 133 -6.91 0.96 13.01
CA LYS A 133 -8.26 1.49 12.96
C LYS A 133 -8.59 1.80 11.51
N LYS A 134 -9.79 1.47 11.08
CA LYS A 134 -10.22 1.76 9.72
C LYS A 134 -10.44 3.26 9.59
N LEU A 135 -9.73 3.88 8.65
CA LEU A 135 -9.80 5.32 8.41
C LEU A 135 -10.39 5.57 7.02
N PRO A 136 -11.07 6.71 6.84
CA PRO A 136 -11.53 7.08 5.51
C PRO A 136 -10.34 7.14 4.55
N THR A 137 -10.46 6.46 3.43
CA THR A 137 -9.37 6.31 2.48
C THR A 137 -9.78 6.88 1.13
N PHE A 138 -8.93 7.74 0.58
CA PHE A 138 -9.14 8.36 -0.72
C PHE A 138 -8.11 7.83 -1.70
N LEU A 139 -8.60 7.25 -2.79
CA LEU A 139 -7.75 6.67 -3.82
C LEU A 139 -7.68 7.62 -5.01
N ASP A 140 -6.47 7.92 -5.46
CA ASP A 140 -6.31 8.75 -6.65
C ASP A 140 -7.00 8.09 -7.84
N GLU A 141 -7.73 8.86 -8.61
CA GLU A 141 -8.52 8.31 -9.71
C GLU A 141 -7.68 7.64 -10.80
N SER A 142 -6.42 8.02 -10.91
CA SER A 142 -5.51 7.40 -11.88
C SER A 142 -5.38 5.90 -11.65
N ALA A 143 -5.58 5.44 -10.40
CA ALA A 143 -5.48 4.04 -10.08
C ALA A 143 -6.49 3.20 -10.87
N LEU A 144 -7.65 3.77 -11.15
CA LEU A 144 -8.72 3.04 -11.84
C LEU A 144 -8.43 2.83 -13.32
N ARG A 145 -7.38 3.47 -13.85
CA ARG A 145 -6.93 3.26 -15.23
C ARG A 145 -6.10 2.01 -15.37
N HIS A 146 -5.68 1.42 -14.25
CA HIS A 146 -4.86 0.22 -14.25
C HIS A 146 -5.69 -0.98 -13.83
N GLY A 147 -5.38 -2.13 -14.41
CA GLY A 147 -6.01 -3.36 -13.95
C GLY A 147 -5.50 -3.79 -12.60
N ARG A 148 -4.26 -3.41 -12.29
CA ARG A 148 -3.63 -3.70 -11.00
C ARG A 148 -2.73 -2.56 -10.62
N ILE A 149 -2.69 -2.30 -9.31
CA ILE A 149 -1.72 -1.36 -8.73
C ILE A 149 -0.98 -2.10 -7.63
N ALA A 150 0.16 -1.57 -7.23
CA ALA A 150 0.94 -2.13 -6.15
C ALA A 150 1.00 -1.15 -5.00
N VAL A 151 0.77 -1.65 -3.80
CA VAL A 151 0.87 -0.87 -2.56
C VAL A 151 1.73 -1.66 -1.59
N SER A 152 2.19 -1.00 -0.53
CA SER A 152 2.93 -1.71 0.50
C SER A 152 2.06 -2.81 1.10
N ALA A 153 2.68 -3.94 1.36
CA ALA A 153 2.00 -5.07 2.01
C ALA A 153 2.15 -5.05 3.53
N GLY A 154 2.61 -3.93 4.09
CA GLY A 154 2.65 -3.75 5.53
C GLY A 154 4.02 -3.82 6.17
N ARG A 155 5.07 -3.90 5.36
CA ARG A 155 6.44 -3.78 5.86
C ARG A 155 7.36 -3.43 4.70
N ARG A 156 8.53 -2.89 5.04
CA ARG A 156 9.54 -2.59 4.04
C ARG A 156 9.97 -3.87 3.34
N GLY A 157 10.16 -3.80 2.03
CA GLY A 157 10.58 -4.96 1.25
C GLY A 157 9.44 -5.88 0.85
N LEU A 158 8.21 -5.46 1.04
CA LEU A 158 7.06 -6.27 0.69
C LEU A 158 5.99 -5.41 0.03
N GLN A 159 5.67 -5.74 -1.21
CA GLN A 159 4.61 -5.08 -1.97
C GLN A 159 3.52 -6.06 -2.27
N MET A 160 2.31 -5.58 -2.51
CA MET A 160 1.24 -6.43 -3.00
C MET A 160 0.52 -5.75 -4.15
N GLU A 161 0.26 -6.54 -5.19
CA GLU A 161 -0.53 -6.08 -6.32
C GLU A 161 -1.97 -6.52 -6.13
N LEU A 162 -2.88 -5.63 -6.48
CA LEU A 162 -4.30 -5.92 -6.39
C LEU A 162 -5.06 -5.04 -7.37
N ASP A 163 -6.32 -5.40 -7.58
CA ASP A 163 -7.20 -4.58 -8.39
C ASP A 163 -7.60 -3.36 -7.54
N PRO A 164 -7.34 -2.15 -8.03
CA PRO A 164 -7.65 -0.96 -7.23
C PRO A 164 -9.13 -0.84 -6.85
N ARG A 165 -10.01 -1.44 -7.61
CA ARG A 165 -11.44 -1.42 -7.29
C ARG A 165 -11.73 -2.17 -5.99
N ASP A 166 -10.89 -3.15 -5.65
CA ASP A 166 -11.05 -3.90 -4.41
C ASP A 166 -10.74 -3.05 -3.18
N LEU A 167 -10.00 -1.95 -3.35
CA LEU A 167 -9.75 -1.04 -2.23
C LEU A 167 -11.00 -0.24 -1.84
N GLN A 168 -12.03 -0.31 -2.66
CA GLN A 168 -13.29 0.38 -2.37
C GLN A 168 -14.24 -0.45 -1.51
N LYS A 169 -13.82 -1.65 -1.15
CA LYS A 169 -14.64 -2.56 -0.34
C LYS A 169 -14.55 -2.28 1.16
#